data_fdfe2ce4198f6752b1af28dafd3a07c1
#
_entry.id   fdfe2ce4198f6752b1af28dafd3a07c1
#
_cell.length_a   1.000
_cell.length_b   1.000
_cell.length_c   1.000
_cell.angle_alpha   90.00
_cell.angle_beta   90.00
_cell.angle_gamma   90.00
#
_symmetry.space_group_name_H-M   'P 1'
#
loop_
_entity.id
_entity.type
_entity.pdbx_description
1 polymer ?
#
loop_
_entity_poly.entity_id
_entity_poly.type
_entity_poly.pdbx_seq_one_letter_code
_entity_poly.pdbx_strand_id
1 'polypeptide(L)'
;MRRLIVLTNSPGEVAGWVKPVLEALALRRLPLEIILAVLPCPYASGAEAAYGATLSGVSAAVKYKELSKNPPENGKNLILQLGGDPMFGRLLSRKMKCGWMIYTKRPKFAGSVTKYLLPDEETVERFRNSKVKNWAFKYVGNLVLDSIPAFRDKQQAREIMGLGIDDHAVAFLPGSRPFEYRMGAAYFARAAQELVSRYENLGAYLVLAPTVDEAVLQAGLRENGVAWEGEKKVEEIPCGGGKNIKVVRSSGFAAIKASDLAIAFPGTNNLQTAALGTPLLMVAPLNCAEEIPLDGIAGLIPFKWPGFRTLKKKLVLYANKRAEFVSLTNRTAGERIVPEHRRMMTPYTVANLADELLSSPEKLHEISEGYGRMQFDYGAARRIANEVEVYFSTRSRRSMNLYRPEE
;
A
#
# COMPACT_ATOMS: atom_id res chain seq x y z
N MET A 1 29.72 -7.02 -13.71
CA MET A 1 28.83 -6.35 -12.72
C MET A 1 27.43 -6.90 -12.89
N ARG A 2 26.71 -7.20 -11.81
CA ARG A 2 25.30 -7.63 -11.80
C ARG A 2 24.45 -6.47 -11.29
N ARG A 3 23.38 -6.15 -12.01
CA ARG A 3 22.55 -4.99 -11.67
C ARG A 3 21.08 -5.34 -11.70
N LEU A 4 20.37 -5.01 -10.61
CA LEU A 4 18.94 -5.09 -10.50
C LEU A 4 18.34 -3.69 -10.63
N ILE A 5 17.46 -3.49 -11.60
CA ILE A 5 16.69 -2.25 -11.77
C ILE A 5 15.28 -2.52 -11.28
N VAL A 6 14.90 -1.87 -10.19
CA VAL A 6 13.56 -2.00 -9.61
C VAL A 6 12.70 -0.84 -10.12
N LEU A 7 11.61 -1.14 -10.83
CA LEU A 7 10.63 -0.16 -11.29
C LEU A 7 9.43 -0.15 -10.35
N THR A 8 9.04 1.02 -9.90
CA THR A 8 7.87 1.23 -9.04
C THR A 8 7.26 2.60 -9.29
N ASN A 9 6.07 2.92 -8.78
CA ASN A 9 5.47 4.22 -9.07
C ASN A 9 4.84 4.93 -7.88
N SER A 10 4.01 4.30 -7.07
CA SER A 10 3.23 4.97 -6.03
C SER A 10 3.85 4.84 -4.63
N PRO A 11 3.52 5.74 -3.70
CA PRO A 11 3.98 5.67 -2.32
C PRO A 11 3.71 4.33 -1.65
N GLY A 12 2.49 3.79 -1.84
CA GLY A 12 2.09 2.50 -1.28
C GLY A 12 2.86 1.32 -1.86
N GLU A 13 3.27 1.37 -3.13
CA GLU A 13 4.08 0.32 -3.75
C GLU A 13 5.52 0.36 -3.27
N VAL A 14 6.10 1.55 -3.11
CA VAL A 14 7.47 1.67 -2.59
C VAL A 14 7.55 1.12 -1.16
N ALA A 15 6.65 1.50 -0.29
CA ALA A 15 6.64 1.05 1.10
C ALA A 15 6.12 -0.40 1.27
N GLY A 16 5.11 -0.78 0.49
CA GLY A 16 4.41 -2.06 0.65
C GLY A 16 4.96 -3.21 -0.18
N TRP A 17 5.62 -2.93 -1.33
CA TRP A 17 6.12 -3.97 -2.24
C TRP A 17 7.63 -3.95 -2.40
N VAL A 18 8.22 -2.76 -2.62
CA VAL A 18 9.66 -2.65 -2.87
C VAL A 18 10.45 -2.93 -1.61
N LYS A 19 10.10 -2.29 -0.49
CA LYS A 19 10.80 -2.45 0.79
C LYS A 19 10.96 -3.92 1.19
N PRO A 20 9.90 -4.75 1.32
CA PRO A 20 10.06 -6.14 1.73
C PRO A 20 10.88 -6.98 0.73
N VAL A 21 10.80 -6.71 -0.58
CA VAL A 21 11.62 -7.41 -1.57
C VAL A 21 13.09 -7.06 -1.42
N LEU A 22 13.43 -5.78 -1.17
CA LEU A 22 14.82 -5.37 -0.95
C LEU A 22 15.38 -5.96 0.36
N GLU A 23 14.60 -6.01 1.42
CA GLU A 23 14.97 -6.65 2.67
C GLU A 23 15.23 -8.16 2.47
N ALA A 24 14.36 -8.85 1.71
CA ALA A 24 14.55 -10.26 1.37
C ALA A 24 15.80 -10.50 0.48
N LEU A 25 16.14 -9.57 -0.40
CA LEU A 25 17.38 -9.62 -1.20
C LEU A 25 18.63 -9.35 -0.36
N ALA A 26 18.58 -8.41 0.57
CA ALA A 26 19.69 -8.11 1.48
C ALA A 26 20.12 -9.33 2.30
N LEU A 27 19.16 -10.12 2.79
CA LEU A 27 19.42 -11.37 3.51
C LEU A 27 20.18 -12.41 2.69
N ARG A 28 20.09 -12.34 1.34
CA ARG A 28 20.80 -13.26 0.43
C ARG A 28 22.25 -12.87 0.15
N ARG A 29 22.67 -11.67 0.53
CA ARG A 29 24.02 -11.12 0.34
C ARG A 29 24.53 -11.24 -1.11
N LEU A 30 23.63 -11.10 -2.08
CA LEU A 30 24.00 -11.14 -3.48
C LEU A 30 24.79 -9.88 -3.85
N PRO A 31 25.90 -10.00 -4.61
CA PRO A 31 26.67 -8.84 -5.06
C PRO A 31 25.94 -8.14 -6.22
N LEU A 32 24.89 -7.38 -5.87
CA LEU A 32 24.05 -6.63 -6.81
C LEU A 32 24.19 -5.13 -6.59
N GLU A 33 24.34 -4.40 -7.67
CA GLU A 33 24.04 -2.96 -7.71
C GLU A 33 22.53 -2.81 -7.91
N ILE A 34 21.83 -2.15 -6.98
CA ILE A 34 20.38 -1.97 -7.03
C ILE A 34 20.06 -0.52 -7.37
N ILE A 35 19.41 -0.29 -8.49
CA ILE A 35 18.91 1.01 -8.91
C ILE A 35 17.39 0.99 -8.81
N LEU A 36 16.82 1.87 -7.98
CA LEU A 36 15.39 2.09 -7.89
C LEU A 36 14.99 3.21 -8.87
N ALA A 37 14.06 2.93 -9.77
CA ALA A 37 13.55 3.92 -10.71
C ALA A 37 12.04 4.16 -10.51
N VAL A 38 11.70 5.39 -10.14
CA VAL A 38 10.31 5.81 -9.90
C VAL A 38 9.67 6.20 -11.23
N LEU A 39 8.60 5.50 -11.59
CA LEU A 39 7.80 5.74 -12.78
C LEU A 39 6.90 6.97 -12.62
N PRO A 40 6.51 7.63 -13.71
CA PRO A 40 5.48 8.67 -13.66
C PRO A 40 4.17 8.11 -13.08
N CYS A 41 3.64 8.80 -12.08
CA CYS A 41 2.41 8.41 -11.41
C CYS A 41 1.57 9.65 -11.08
N PRO A 42 0.28 9.68 -11.44
CA PRO A 42 -0.60 10.79 -11.08
C PRO A 42 -0.89 10.87 -9.57
N TYR A 43 -0.54 9.81 -8.84
CA TYR A 43 -0.73 9.69 -7.39
C TYR A 43 0.58 9.83 -6.60
N ALA A 44 1.67 10.24 -7.27
CA ALA A 44 2.96 10.40 -6.61
C ALA A 44 2.90 11.51 -5.56
N SER A 45 3.54 11.25 -4.41
CA SER A 45 3.77 12.26 -3.37
C SER A 45 4.96 13.16 -3.69
N GLY A 46 5.86 12.69 -4.57
CA GLY A 46 7.15 13.31 -4.84
C GLY A 46 8.28 12.82 -3.93
N ALA A 47 7.94 12.17 -2.82
CA ALA A 47 8.91 11.66 -1.83
C ALA A 47 9.39 10.22 -2.11
N GLU A 48 8.84 9.54 -3.14
CA GLU A 48 9.12 8.13 -3.41
C GLU A 48 10.61 7.85 -3.67
N ALA A 49 11.27 8.71 -4.44
CA ALA A 49 12.70 8.54 -4.74
C ALA A 49 13.56 8.80 -3.50
N ALA A 50 13.24 9.84 -2.72
CA ALA A 50 13.95 10.15 -1.48
C ALA A 50 13.78 9.01 -0.44
N TYR A 51 12.56 8.53 -0.24
CA TYR A 51 12.30 7.39 0.63
C TYR A 51 12.97 6.11 0.08
N GLY A 52 12.88 5.86 -1.23
CA GLY A 52 13.51 4.73 -1.88
C GLY A 52 15.03 4.69 -1.71
N ALA A 53 15.69 5.84 -1.68
CA ALA A 53 17.13 5.95 -1.43
C ALA A 53 17.55 5.52 0.00
N THR A 54 16.62 5.52 0.95
CA THR A 54 16.88 5.06 2.32
C THR A 54 16.70 3.54 2.49
N LEU A 55 16.18 2.85 1.48
CA LEU A 55 15.92 1.42 1.57
C LEU A 55 17.22 0.60 1.46
N SER A 56 17.22 -0.54 2.14
CA SER A 56 18.38 -1.42 2.22
C SER A 56 18.90 -1.84 0.85
N GLY A 57 20.19 -1.66 0.62
CA GLY A 57 20.90 -2.11 -0.57
C GLY A 57 20.69 -1.27 -1.83
N VAL A 58 19.90 -0.18 -1.77
CA VAL A 58 19.70 0.74 -2.90
C VAL A 58 20.98 1.57 -3.10
N SER A 59 21.59 1.42 -4.29
CA SER A 59 22.78 2.18 -4.68
C SER A 59 22.43 3.56 -5.24
N ALA A 60 21.28 3.65 -5.91
CA ALA A 60 20.74 4.90 -6.45
C ALA A 60 19.22 4.84 -6.57
N ALA A 61 18.53 5.94 -6.28
CA ALA A 61 17.11 6.13 -6.53
C ALA A 61 16.92 7.32 -7.48
N VAL A 62 16.31 7.06 -8.65
CA VAL A 62 16.22 8.03 -9.75
C VAL A 62 14.81 8.08 -10.33
N LYS A 63 14.49 9.13 -11.08
CA LYS A 63 13.28 9.15 -11.90
C LYS A 63 13.49 8.29 -13.16
N TYR A 64 12.46 7.55 -13.56
CA TYR A 64 12.50 6.72 -14.77
C TYR A 64 13.01 7.48 -16.01
N LYS A 65 12.62 8.75 -16.17
CA LYS A 65 13.06 9.58 -17.31
C LYS A 65 14.57 9.73 -17.36
N GLU A 66 15.23 9.86 -16.23
CA GLU A 66 16.70 9.98 -16.12
C GLU A 66 17.37 8.65 -16.51
N LEU A 67 16.92 7.56 -15.89
CA LEU A 67 17.42 6.22 -16.21
C LEU A 67 17.18 5.84 -17.67
N SER A 68 16.02 6.16 -18.23
CA SER A 68 15.68 5.81 -19.60
C SER A 68 16.47 6.59 -20.66
N LYS A 69 16.96 7.79 -20.33
CA LYS A 69 17.86 8.55 -21.21
C LYS A 69 19.23 7.90 -21.29
N ASN A 70 19.82 7.59 -20.14
CA ASN A 70 21.17 7.07 -19.98
C ASN A 70 21.14 5.74 -19.21
N PRO A 71 20.62 4.65 -19.79
CA PRO A 71 20.60 3.37 -19.12
C PRO A 71 22.01 2.80 -19.00
N PRO A 72 22.32 2.07 -17.94
CA PRO A 72 23.62 1.45 -17.77
C PRO A 72 23.87 0.40 -18.88
N GLU A 73 24.97 0.56 -19.61
CA GLU A 73 25.25 -0.22 -20.83
C GLU A 73 25.91 -1.57 -20.55
N ASN A 74 26.79 -1.66 -19.53
CA ASN A 74 27.60 -2.84 -19.26
C ASN A 74 27.10 -3.65 -18.07
N GLY A 75 27.20 -4.99 -18.18
CA GLY A 75 26.88 -5.90 -17.10
C GLY A 75 25.66 -6.79 -17.36
N LYS A 76 25.43 -7.73 -16.44
CA LYS A 76 24.23 -8.57 -16.46
C LYS A 76 23.10 -7.83 -15.71
N ASN A 77 22.14 -7.32 -16.46
CA ASN A 77 21.04 -6.51 -15.94
C ASN A 77 19.74 -7.34 -15.86
N LEU A 78 18.92 -7.03 -14.85
CA LEU A 78 17.55 -7.53 -14.72
C LEU A 78 16.65 -6.35 -14.32
N ILE A 79 15.51 -6.23 -14.96
CA ILE A 79 14.45 -5.33 -14.56
C ILE A 79 13.44 -6.13 -13.72
N LEU A 80 13.18 -5.68 -12.50
CA LEU A 80 12.11 -6.16 -11.63
C LEU A 80 11.07 -5.05 -11.50
N GLN A 81 9.92 -5.22 -12.12
CA GLN A 81 8.85 -4.24 -12.06
C GLN A 81 7.86 -4.61 -10.96
N LEU A 82 7.79 -3.75 -9.93
CA LEU A 82 6.90 -3.86 -8.78
C LEU A 82 5.92 -2.68 -8.79
N GLY A 83 5.07 -2.64 -9.81
CA GLY A 83 4.06 -1.61 -9.98
C GLY A 83 4.19 -0.79 -11.26
N GLY A 84 3.26 0.14 -11.45
CA GLY A 84 3.17 1.01 -12.61
C GLY A 84 2.77 0.33 -13.92
N ASP A 85 2.70 1.11 -15.00
CA ASP A 85 2.31 0.58 -16.31
C ASP A 85 3.41 -0.35 -16.88
N PRO A 86 3.05 -1.59 -17.29
CA PRO A 86 3.99 -2.56 -17.86
C PRO A 86 4.73 -2.06 -19.12
N MET A 87 4.23 -1.04 -19.81
CA MET A 87 4.89 -0.46 -20.98
C MET A 87 6.29 0.07 -20.65
N PHE A 88 6.48 0.66 -19.46
CA PHE A 88 7.78 1.19 -19.03
C PHE A 88 8.84 0.08 -18.92
N GLY A 89 8.51 -1.05 -18.29
CA GLY A 89 9.41 -2.19 -18.20
C GLY A 89 9.72 -2.78 -19.56
N ARG A 90 8.71 -2.89 -20.43
CA ARG A 90 8.89 -3.38 -21.82
C ARG A 90 9.85 -2.51 -22.62
N LEU A 91 9.67 -1.18 -22.59
CA LEU A 91 10.53 -0.25 -23.33
C LEU A 91 11.97 -0.29 -22.81
N LEU A 92 12.15 -0.27 -21.49
CA LEU A 92 13.48 -0.28 -20.89
C LEU A 92 14.19 -1.62 -21.12
N SER A 93 13.50 -2.76 -20.97
CA SER A 93 14.10 -4.09 -21.21
C SER A 93 14.57 -4.29 -22.65
N ARG A 94 13.82 -3.76 -23.62
CA ARG A 94 14.22 -3.76 -25.02
C ARG A 94 15.44 -2.89 -25.28
N LYS A 95 15.45 -1.66 -24.73
CA LYS A 95 16.58 -0.74 -24.84
C LYS A 95 17.85 -1.32 -24.24
N MET A 96 17.76 -1.94 -23.06
CA MET A 96 18.87 -2.54 -22.35
C MET A 96 19.19 -3.99 -22.78
N LYS A 97 18.37 -4.60 -23.62
CA LYS A 97 18.49 -6.01 -24.03
C LYS A 97 18.68 -6.97 -22.86
N CYS A 98 17.86 -6.79 -21.80
CA CYS A 98 17.98 -7.54 -20.56
C CYS A 98 16.65 -8.22 -20.17
N GLY A 99 16.70 -9.13 -19.18
CA GLY A 99 15.53 -9.78 -18.63
C GLY A 99 14.58 -8.79 -17.94
N TRP A 100 13.30 -9.11 -17.98
CA TRP A 100 12.24 -8.35 -17.32
C TRP A 100 11.30 -9.27 -16.55
N MET A 101 11.26 -9.12 -15.25
CA MET A 101 10.29 -9.75 -14.36
C MET A 101 9.27 -8.71 -13.92
N ILE A 102 8.01 -9.12 -13.79
CA ILE A 102 6.93 -8.20 -13.42
C ILE A 102 5.97 -8.84 -12.42
N TYR A 103 5.69 -8.15 -11.34
CA TYR A 103 4.62 -8.46 -10.39
C TYR A 103 3.30 -7.87 -10.90
N THR A 104 2.33 -8.72 -11.27
CA THR A 104 1.13 -8.24 -11.98
C THR A 104 -0.03 -9.24 -11.92
N LYS A 105 -1.25 -8.71 -12.08
CA LYS A 105 -2.49 -9.48 -12.28
C LYS A 105 -2.89 -9.65 -13.75
N ARG A 106 -2.11 -9.09 -14.70
CA ARG A 106 -2.52 -9.02 -16.12
C ARG A 106 -1.49 -9.69 -17.04
N PRO A 107 -1.90 -10.62 -17.95
CA PRO A 107 -1.02 -11.32 -18.87
C PRO A 107 -0.68 -10.47 -20.12
N LYS A 108 -0.09 -9.27 -19.91
CA LYS A 108 0.31 -8.37 -21.00
C LYS A 108 1.73 -8.66 -21.47
N PHE A 109 1.96 -8.46 -22.77
CA PHE A 109 3.29 -8.55 -23.39
C PHE A 109 3.94 -9.94 -23.31
N ALA A 110 3.14 -11.00 -23.48
CA ALA A 110 3.66 -12.37 -23.65
C ALA A 110 4.81 -12.41 -24.65
N GLY A 111 5.89 -13.10 -24.34
CA GLY A 111 7.11 -13.15 -25.16
C GLY A 111 8.12 -12.02 -24.92
N SER A 112 7.76 -10.94 -24.25
CA SER A 112 8.71 -9.89 -23.80
C SER A 112 9.10 -10.02 -22.32
N VAL A 113 8.27 -10.68 -21.52
CA VAL A 113 8.48 -10.86 -20.08
C VAL A 113 9.25 -12.15 -19.83
N THR A 114 10.32 -12.08 -19.06
CA THR A 114 11.10 -13.25 -18.65
C THR A 114 10.35 -14.09 -17.61
N LYS A 115 9.71 -13.43 -16.64
CA LYS A 115 8.89 -14.11 -15.63
C LYS A 115 7.80 -13.17 -15.11
N TYR A 116 6.56 -13.66 -15.09
CA TYR A 116 5.46 -13.02 -14.38
C TYR A 116 5.39 -13.56 -12.96
N LEU A 117 5.25 -12.65 -12.00
CA LEU A 117 5.16 -12.94 -10.57
C LEU A 117 3.72 -12.62 -10.14
N LEU A 118 2.99 -13.65 -9.72
CA LEU A 118 1.54 -13.57 -9.56
C LEU A 118 1.13 -13.48 -8.08
N PRO A 119 0.23 -12.53 -7.73
CA PRO A 119 -0.10 -12.24 -6.33
C PRO A 119 -1.11 -13.21 -5.69
N ASP A 120 -1.97 -13.87 -6.47
CA ASP A 120 -3.09 -14.66 -5.99
C ASP A 120 -3.49 -15.78 -6.97
N GLU A 121 -4.24 -16.76 -6.48
CA GLU A 121 -4.68 -17.92 -7.26
C GLU A 121 -5.66 -17.54 -8.37
N GLU A 122 -6.53 -16.55 -8.18
CA GLU A 122 -7.39 -16.02 -9.24
C GLU A 122 -6.56 -15.55 -10.44
N THR A 123 -5.43 -14.90 -10.14
CA THR A 123 -4.48 -14.46 -11.18
C THR A 123 -3.80 -15.66 -11.84
N VAL A 124 -3.44 -16.70 -11.09
CA VAL A 124 -2.86 -17.94 -11.66
C VAL A 124 -3.83 -18.57 -12.66
N GLU A 125 -5.09 -18.71 -12.31
CA GLU A 125 -6.11 -19.24 -13.21
C GLU A 125 -6.28 -18.38 -14.47
N ARG A 126 -6.28 -17.06 -14.31
CA ARG A 126 -6.32 -16.12 -15.45
C ARG A 126 -5.12 -16.30 -16.38
N PHE A 127 -3.93 -16.57 -15.84
CA PHE A 127 -2.73 -16.80 -16.64
C PHE A 127 -2.74 -18.18 -17.32
N ARG A 128 -3.22 -19.24 -16.66
CA ARG A 128 -3.42 -20.56 -17.28
C ARG A 128 -4.34 -20.50 -18.51
N ASN A 129 -5.36 -19.66 -18.45
CA ASN A 129 -6.32 -19.42 -19.54
C ASN A 129 -5.86 -18.37 -20.55
N SER A 130 -4.59 -17.95 -20.50
CA SER A 130 -4.01 -16.94 -21.40
C SER A 130 -3.04 -17.58 -22.40
N LYS A 131 -2.47 -16.73 -23.30
CA LYS A 131 -1.40 -17.13 -24.22
C LYS A 131 0.00 -17.21 -23.58
N VAL A 132 0.11 -16.95 -22.26
CA VAL A 132 1.38 -17.02 -21.54
C VAL A 132 1.71 -18.48 -21.23
N LYS A 133 2.92 -18.91 -21.57
CA LYS A 133 3.39 -20.28 -21.29
C LYS A 133 3.52 -20.51 -19.78
N ASN A 134 3.18 -21.71 -19.29
CA ASN A 134 3.20 -22.03 -17.84
C ASN A 134 4.55 -21.81 -17.17
N TRP A 135 5.66 -22.05 -17.88
CA TRP A 135 7.01 -21.79 -17.36
C TRP A 135 7.33 -20.29 -17.17
N ALA A 136 6.59 -19.40 -17.87
CA ALA A 136 6.85 -17.96 -17.86
C ALA A 136 6.15 -17.23 -16.69
N PHE A 137 5.35 -17.90 -15.86
CA PHE A 137 4.76 -17.30 -14.68
C PHE A 137 4.97 -18.14 -13.42
N LYS A 138 4.88 -17.52 -12.28
CA LYS A 138 5.00 -18.16 -10.97
C LYS A 138 4.11 -17.47 -9.96
N TYR A 139 3.38 -18.24 -9.19
CA TYR A 139 2.72 -17.76 -7.98
C TYR A 139 3.76 -17.36 -6.95
N VAL A 140 3.65 -16.15 -6.43
CA VAL A 140 4.55 -15.62 -5.40
C VAL A 140 3.82 -15.14 -4.16
N GLY A 141 2.52 -14.88 -4.24
CA GLY A 141 1.71 -14.37 -3.13
C GLY A 141 1.63 -12.85 -3.05
N ASN A 142 0.98 -12.35 -2.01
CA ASN A 142 0.65 -10.94 -1.87
C ASN A 142 1.72 -10.17 -1.08
N LEU A 143 2.47 -9.31 -1.77
CA LEU A 143 3.53 -8.46 -1.17
C LEU A 143 3.02 -7.53 -0.06
N VAL A 144 1.74 -7.17 -0.06
CA VAL A 144 1.16 -6.31 0.98
C VAL A 144 1.34 -6.91 2.37
N LEU A 145 1.25 -8.24 2.48
CA LEU A 145 1.41 -8.94 3.76
C LEU A 145 2.86 -8.92 4.26
N ASP A 146 3.82 -9.02 3.34
CA ASP A 146 5.25 -9.04 3.68
C ASP A 146 5.78 -7.67 4.13
N SER A 147 5.01 -6.60 3.94
CA SER A 147 5.36 -5.28 4.45
C SER A 147 5.15 -5.14 5.96
N ILE A 148 4.43 -6.07 6.56
CA ILE A 148 4.10 -6.05 7.99
C ILE A 148 5.29 -6.62 8.76
N PRO A 149 5.87 -5.88 9.71
CA PRO A 149 6.93 -6.41 10.57
C PRO A 149 6.36 -7.50 11.48
N ALA A 150 7.21 -8.44 11.87
CA ALA A 150 6.84 -9.45 12.85
C ALA A 150 6.68 -8.80 14.23
N PHE A 151 5.52 -9.00 14.84
CA PHE A 151 5.27 -8.72 16.26
C PHE A 151 5.08 -10.05 17.00
N ARG A 152 5.69 -10.16 18.19
CA ARG A 152 5.47 -11.32 19.07
C ARG A 152 3.99 -11.44 19.47
N ASP A 153 3.39 -10.33 19.89
CA ASP A 153 2.01 -10.24 20.33
C ASP A 153 1.51 -8.77 20.29
N LYS A 154 0.28 -8.53 20.72
CA LYS A 154 -0.29 -7.18 20.87
C LYS A 154 0.42 -6.40 21.97
N GLN A 155 0.85 -7.07 23.03
CA GLN A 155 1.50 -6.42 24.18
C GLN A 155 2.83 -5.77 23.76
N GLN A 156 3.66 -6.44 22.96
CA GLN A 156 4.88 -5.83 22.41
C GLN A 156 4.57 -4.55 21.62
N ALA A 157 3.52 -4.55 20.81
CA ALA A 157 3.13 -3.36 20.07
C ALA A 157 2.67 -2.22 21.01
N ARG A 158 1.96 -2.55 22.08
CA ARG A 158 1.55 -1.59 23.12
C ARG A 158 2.75 -0.98 23.87
N GLU A 159 3.75 -1.80 24.20
CA GLU A 159 5.01 -1.35 24.78
C GLU A 159 5.74 -0.35 23.86
N ILE A 160 5.84 -0.66 22.56
CA ILE A 160 6.42 0.24 21.54
C ILE A 160 5.69 1.58 21.49
N MET A 161 4.36 1.58 21.70
CA MET A 161 3.53 2.78 21.65
C MET A 161 3.43 3.50 22.99
N GLY A 162 3.99 2.94 24.06
CA GLY A 162 3.93 3.49 25.42
C GLY A 162 2.54 3.43 26.04
N LEU A 163 1.75 2.39 25.71
CA LEU A 163 0.41 2.15 26.23
C LEU A 163 0.46 1.22 27.45
N GLY A 164 -0.22 1.62 28.52
CA GLY A 164 -0.49 0.81 29.70
C GLY A 164 -1.52 -0.30 29.44
N ILE A 165 -1.71 -1.20 30.41
CA ILE A 165 -2.61 -2.35 30.24
C ILE A 165 -4.07 -1.95 30.12
N ASP A 166 -4.48 -0.89 30.83
CA ASP A 166 -5.86 -0.40 30.88
C ASP A 166 -6.15 0.73 29.87
N ASP A 167 -5.15 1.14 29.08
CA ASP A 167 -5.34 2.16 28.07
C ASP A 167 -6.12 1.59 26.88
N HIS A 168 -7.06 2.36 26.36
CA HIS A 168 -7.69 2.08 25.06
C HIS A 168 -6.98 2.85 23.96
N ALA A 169 -6.98 2.30 22.74
CA ALA A 169 -6.33 2.95 21.62
C ALA A 169 -7.10 2.76 20.31
N VAL A 170 -7.13 3.82 19.48
CA VAL A 170 -7.73 3.80 18.14
C VAL A 170 -6.75 4.35 17.11
N ALA A 171 -6.59 3.63 16.00
CA ALA A 171 -5.77 4.05 14.87
C ALA A 171 -6.63 4.57 13.73
N PHE A 172 -6.32 5.75 13.20
CA PHE A 172 -6.97 6.35 12.03
C PHE A 172 -6.02 6.32 10.83
N LEU A 173 -6.46 5.74 9.72
CA LEU A 173 -5.65 5.50 8.53
C LEU A 173 -6.21 6.22 7.30
N PRO A 174 -5.80 7.47 7.04
CA PRO A 174 -6.34 8.30 5.96
C PRO A 174 -5.85 7.92 4.56
N GLY A 175 -4.95 6.93 4.44
CA GLY A 175 -4.37 6.52 3.18
C GLY A 175 -2.96 7.08 2.95
N SER A 176 -2.38 6.75 1.79
CA SER A 176 -0.99 7.07 1.46
C SER A 176 -0.83 8.08 0.31
N ARG A 177 -1.89 8.36 -0.42
CA ARG A 177 -1.86 9.24 -1.60
C ARG A 177 -2.12 10.70 -1.19
N PRO A 178 -1.50 11.69 -1.86
CA PRO A 178 -1.64 13.11 -1.51
C PRO A 178 -3.08 13.58 -1.33
N PHE A 179 -3.99 13.21 -2.23
CA PHE A 179 -5.40 13.57 -2.13
C PHE A 179 -6.12 12.89 -0.95
N GLU A 180 -5.69 11.66 -0.57
CA GLU A 180 -6.28 10.91 0.54
C GLU A 180 -5.93 11.58 1.88
N TYR A 181 -4.65 11.82 2.16
CA TYR A 181 -4.24 12.39 3.44
C TYR A 181 -4.45 13.92 3.52
N ARG A 182 -4.45 14.65 2.39
CA ARG A 182 -4.79 16.08 2.41
C ARG A 182 -6.16 16.37 3.00
N MET A 183 -7.16 15.57 2.61
CA MET A 183 -8.53 15.71 3.11
C MET A 183 -8.79 14.77 4.29
N GLY A 184 -8.32 13.55 4.20
CA GLY A 184 -8.59 12.48 5.15
C GLY A 184 -7.92 12.69 6.50
N ALA A 185 -6.74 13.31 6.56
CA ALA A 185 -6.09 13.58 7.84
C ALA A 185 -6.92 14.54 8.70
N ALA A 186 -7.38 15.66 8.14
CA ALA A 186 -8.23 16.59 8.85
C ALA A 186 -9.60 15.97 9.21
N TYR A 187 -10.17 15.17 8.30
CA TYR A 187 -11.43 14.47 8.52
C TYR A 187 -11.32 13.49 9.71
N PHE A 188 -10.27 12.68 9.73
CA PHE A 188 -10.04 11.74 10.83
C PHE A 188 -9.56 12.43 12.11
N ALA A 189 -8.80 13.51 12.03
CA ALA A 189 -8.47 14.31 13.20
C ALA A 189 -9.72 14.81 13.91
N ARG A 190 -10.71 15.33 13.19
CA ARG A 190 -11.99 15.75 13.76
C ARG A 190 -12.79 14.57 14.32
N ALA A 191 -12.83 13.42 13.64
CA ALA A 191 -13.47 12.23 14.16
C ALA A 191 -12.78 11.72 15.45
N ALA A 192 -11.45 11.77 15.50
CA ALA A 192 -10.69 11.40 16.69
C ALA A 192 -10.91 12.38 17.84
N GLN A 193 -10.95 13.70 17.58
CA GLN A 193 -11.27 14.71 18.60
C GLN A 193 -12.64 14.45 19.25
N GLU A 194 -13.67 14.17 18.42
CA GLU A 194 -15.00 13.81 18.90
C GLU A 194 -15.00 12.52 19.72
N LEU A 195 -14.28 11.50 19.29
CA LEU A 195 -14.23 10.21 19.96
C LEU A 195 -13.46 10.30 21.27
N VAL A 196 -12.27 10.90 21.27
CA VAL A 196 -11.40 11.04 22.46
C VAL A 196 -12.06 11.87 23.56
N SER A 197 -12.93 12.82 23.21
CA SER A 197 -13.68 13.61 24.19
C SER A 197 -14.65 12.79 25.05
N ARG A 198 -15.05 11.59 24.60
CA ARG A 198 -16.02 10.71 25.27
C ARG A 198 -15.37 9.70 26.23
N TYR A 199 -14.06 9.50 26.12
CA TYR A 199 -13.34 8.50 26.91
C TYR A 199 -12.24 9.16 27.72
N GLU A 200 -12.04 8.76 28.96
CA GLU A 200 -10.99 9.29 29.84
C GLU A 200 -9.60 8.80 29.36
N ASN A 201 -9.47 7.50 29.06
CA ASN A 201 -8.21 6.81 28.77
C ASN A 201 -8.15 6.27 27.33
N LEU A 202 -8.51 7.08 26.33
CA LEU A 202 -8.43 6.69 24.93
C LEU A 202 -7.28 7.43 24.22
N GLY A 203 -6.25 6.68 23.82
CA GLY A 203 -5.21 7.14 22.93
C GLY A 203 -5.65 7.10 21.46
N ALA A 204 -5.34 8.15 20.70
CA ALA A 204 -5.63 8.21 19.28
C ALA A 204 -4.35 8.37 18.46
N TYR A 205 -4.25 7.60 17.38
CA TYR A 205 -3.12 7.63 16.45
C TYR A 205 -3.59 7.97 15.04
N LEU A 206 -3.02 9.02 14.44
CA LEU A 206 -3.15 9.26 13.01
C LEU A 206 -1.96 8.57 12.31
N VAL A 207 -2.23 7.46 11.64
CA VAL A 207 -1.19 6.63 11.01
C VAL A 207 -1.00 7.06 9.57
N LEU A 208 0.17 7.60 9.26
CA LEU A 208 0.54 8.10 7.95
C LEU A 208 1.61 7.22 7.29
N ALA A 209 1.59 7.15 5.97
CA ALA A 209 2.66 6.50 5.22
C ALA A 209 4.00 7.26 5.38
N PRO A 210 5.16 6.57 5.36
CA PRO A 210 6.47 7.22 5.46
C PRO A 210 6.79 8.16 4.29
N THR A 211 6.04 8.07 3.21
CA THR A 211 6.16 8.88 1.98
C THR A 211 5.23 10.09 1.93
N VAL A 212 4.61 10.45 3.06
CA VAL A 212 3.73 11.63 3.13
C VAL A 212 4.54 12.91 2.89
N ASP A 213 4.03 13.76 2.01
CA ASP A 213 4.51 15.13 1.84
C ASP A 213 3.94 16.02 2.95
N GLU A 214 4.81 16.49 3.83
CA GLU A 214 4.41 17.31 4.99
C GLU A 214 3.75 18.63 4.58
N ALA A 215 4.18 19.25 3.48
CA ALA A 215 3.56 20.49 3.01
C ALA A 215 2.11 20.28 2.57
N VAL A 216 1.83 19.16 1.90
CA VAL A 216 0.46 18.77 1.50
C VAL A 216 -0.39 18.44 2.71
N LEU A 217 0.16 17.71 3.71
CA LEU A 217 -0.52 17.39 4.95
C LEU A 217 -0.88 18.66 5.73
N GLN A 218 0.09 19.53 5.97
CA GLN A 218 -0.11 20.79 6.69
C GLN A 218 -1.09 21.72 5.98
N ALA A 219 -1.03 21.78 4.64
CA ALA A 219 -2.01 22.54 3.86
C ALA A 219 -3.42 22.02 4.06
N GLY A 220 -3.61 20.69 4.02
CA GLY A 220 -4.90 20.06 4.22
C GLY A 220 -5.47 20.29 5.64
N LEU A 221 -4.64 20.20 6.68
CA LEU A 221 -5.04 20.51 8.05
C LEU A 221 -5.44 21.99 8.20
N ARG A 222 -4.62 22.92 7.66
CA ARG A 222 -4.89 24.37 7.71
C ARG A 222 -6.19 24.74 6.99
N GLU A 223 -6.39 24.24 5.78
CA GLU A 223 -7.60 24.47 4.97
C GLU A 223 -8.87 24.02 5.70
N ASN A 224 -8.77 23.01 6.56
CA ASN A 224 -9.88 22.49 7.34
C ASN A 224 -9.90 23.01 8.78
N GLY A 225 -9.07 23.98 9.15
CA GLY A 225 -9.07 24.59 10.49
C GLY A 225 -8.68 23.62 11.60
N VAL A 226 -7.76 22.68 11.33
CA VAL A 226 -7.20 21.75 12.30
C VAL A 226 -5.81 22.25 12.70
N ALA A 227 -5.63 22.59 13.98
CA ALA A 227 -4.34 22.96 14.54
C ALA A 227 -3.47 21.70 14.77
N TRP A 228 -2.16 21.88 14.77
CA TRP A 228 -1.19 20.82 15.06
C TRP A 228 0.03 21.35 15.79
N GLU A 229 0.81 20.46 16.38
CA GLU A 229 2.10 20.70 16.99
C GLU A 229 3.22 20.08 16.15
N GLY A 230 4.43 20.64 16.24
CA GLY A 230 5.62 20.29 15.47
C GLY A 230 5.99 21.33 14.42
N GLU A 231 7.26 21.72 14.36
CA GLU A 231 7.73 22.77 13.46
C GLU A 231 7.84 22.33 12.01
N LYS A 232 8.54 21.21 11.76
CA LYS A 232 8.83 20.70 10.40
C LYS A 232 7.85 19.61 9.98
N LYS A 233 7.34 18.86 10.96
CA LYS A 233 6.40 17.75 10.75
C LYS A 233 5.23 17.92 11.70
N VAL A 234 4.07 17.44 11.28
CA VAL A 234 2.93 17.31 12.19
C VAL A 234 3.22 16.13 13.12
N GLU A 235 3.40 16.41 14.40
CA GLU A 235 3.73 15.41 15.41
C GLU A 235 2.50 15.04 16.24
N GLU A 236 1.74 16.06 16.64
CA GLU A 236 0.52 15.89 17.42
C GLU A 236 -0.60 16.82 16.92
N ILE A 237 -1.84 16.44 17.16
CA ILE A 237 -3.02 17.26 16.87
C ILE A 237 -3.82 17.40 18.17
N PRO A 238 -3.96 18.62 18.71
CA PRO A 238 -4.68 18.84 19.96
C PRO A 238 -6.16 18.44 19.88
N CYS A 239 -6.64 17.78 20.94
CA CYS A 239 -8.05 17.36 21.08
C CYS A 239 -8.83 18.17 22.13
N GLY A 240 -8.17 19.06 22.85
CA GLY A 240 -8.73 19.70 24.04
C GLY A 240 -8.57 18.83 25.30
N GLY A 241 -8.76 19.44 26.49
CA GLY A 241 -8.61 18.73 27.76
C GLY A 241 -7.23 18.13 28.02
N GLY A 242 -6.18 18.64 27.38
CA GLY A 242 -4.81 18.14 27.54
C GLY A 242 -4.52 16.84 26.77
N LYS A 243 -5.43 16.40 25.90
CA LYS A 243 -5.28 15.20 25.08
C LYS A 243 -4.84 15.56 23.66
N ASN A 244 -4.02 14.70 23.05
CA ASN A 244 -3.51 14.86 21.69
C ASN A 244 -3.67 13.58 20.87
N ILE A 245 -3.91 13.72 19.57
CA ILE A 245 -3.77 12.64 18.59
C ILE A 245 -2.28 12.59 18.20
N LYS A 246 -1.64 11.45 18.44
CA LYS A 246 -0.25 11.24 18.03
C LYS A 246 -0.18 10.91 16.54
N VAL A 247 0.66 11.62 15.79
CA VAL A 247 0.87 11.36 14.36
C VAL A 247 2.07 10.44 14.17
N VAL A 248 1.82 9.22 13.71
CA VAL A 248 2.84 8.18 13.58
C VAL A 248 3.11 7.83 12.12
N ARG A 249 4.36 7.51 11.79
CA ARG A 249 4.81 7.14 10.43
C ARG A 249 5.59 5.81 10.45
N SER A 250 6.79 5.81 11.00
CA SER A 250 7.65 4.62 11.07
C SER A 250 7.11 3.51 11.97
N SER A 251 6.42 3.87 13.05
CA SER A 251 5.77 2.94 13.98
C SER A 251 4.29 2.65 13.65
N GLY A 252 3.85 2.96 12.42
CA GLY A 252 2.45 2.85 12.03
C GLY A 252 1.86 1.45 12.24
N PHE A 253 2.59 0.39 11.91
CA PHE A 253 2.13 -0.99 12.16
C PHE A 253 2.04 -1.33 13.65
N ALA A 254 2.94 -0.80 14.48
CA ALA A 254 2.85 -0.95 15.93
C ALA A 254 1.60 -0.23 16.47
N ALA A 255 1.33 1.00 16.01
CA ALA A 255 0.13 1.73 16.39
C ALA A 255 -1.16 0.99 16.01
N ILE A 256 -1.22 0.41 14.78
CA ILE A 256 -2.36 -0.41 14.36
C ILE A 256 -2.50 -1.65 15.25
N LYS A 257 -1.42 -2.42 15.45
CA LYS A 257 -1.44 -3.65 16.26
C LYS A 257 -1.78 -3.39 17.73
N ALA A 258 -1.33 -2.26 18.29
CA ALA A 258 -1.59 -1.86 19.67
C ALA A 258 -3.03 -1.41 19.90
N SER A 259 -3.73 -0.97 18.84
CA SER A 259 -5.08 -0.41 18.93
C SER A 259 -6.15 -1.49 19.12
N ASP A 260 -7.26 -1.08 19.76
CA ASP A 260 -8.46 -1.90 19.94
C ASP A 260 -9.37 -1.83 18.71
N LEU A 261 -9.29 -0.72 17.98
CA LEU A 261 -10.00 -0.50 16.72
C LEU A 261 -9.14 0.32 15.77
N ALA A 262 -9.13 -0.06 14.50
CA ALA A 262 -8.61 0.75 13.41
C ALA A 262 -9.76 1.30 12.57
N ILE A 263 -9.67 2.56 12.15
CA ILE A 263 -10.64 3.22 11.27
C ILE A 263 -9.91 3.65 10.01
N ALA A 264 -10.31 3.13 8.86
CA ALA A 264 -9.56 3.32 7.64
C ALA A 264 -10.42 3.66 6.43
N PHE A 265 -9.85 4.45 5.51
CA PHE A 265 -10.34 4.52 4.15
C PHE A 265 -10.02 3.25 3.38
N PRO A 266 -10.73 2.96 2.25
CA PRO A 266 -10.42 1.83 1.39
C PRO A 266 -8.95 1.86 0.91
N GLY A 267 -8.23 0.76 1.08
CA GLY A 267 -6.83 0.67 0.68
C GLY A 267 -6.16 -0.63 1.10
N THR A 268 -4.87 -0.76 0.81
CA THR A 268 -4.07 -1.93 1.21
C THR A 268 -3.92 -2.05 2.73
N ASN A 269 -4.02 -0.93 3.46
CA ASN A 269 -4.02 -0.89 4.92
C ASN A 269 -5.16 -1.71 5.55
N ASN A 270 -6.30 -1.90 4.84
CA ASN A 270 -7.38 -2.74 5.36
C ASN A 270 -6.92 -4.20 5.53
N LEU A 271 -6.24 -4.76 4.53
CA LEU A 271 -5.70 -6.12 4.59
C LEU A 271 -4.55 -6.22 5.61
N GLN A 272 -3.72 -5.19 5.70
CA GLN A 272 -2.63 -5.13 6.69
C GLN A 272 -3.18 -5.09 8.11
N THR A 273 -4.24 -4.34 8.35
CA THR A 273 -4.93 -4.28 9.67
C THR A 273 -5.50 -5.64 10.04
N ALA A 274 -6.17 -6.32 9.11
CA ALA A 274 -6.69 -7.66 9.33
C ALA A 274 -5.57 -8.68 9.63
N ALA A 275 -4.47 -8.63 8.90
CA ALA A 275 -3.31 -9.49 9.13
C ALA A 275 -2.60 -9.23 10.47
N LEU A 276 -2.71 -8.02 11.01
CA LEU A 276 -2.28 -7.68 12.36
C LEU A 276 -3.26 -8.16 13.45
N GLY A 277 -4.47 -8.59 13.07
CA GLY A 277 -5.52 -9.04 13.98
C GLY A 277 -6.26 -7.90 14.67
N THR A 278 -6.13 -6.67 14.20
CA THR A 278 -6.82 -5.50 14.79
C THR A 278 -8.20 -5.33 14.16
N PRO A 279 -9.28 -5.23 14.94
CA PRO A 279 -10.61 -4.93 14.42
C PRO A 279 -10.61 -3.68 13.55
N LEU A 280 -11.31 -3.74 12.41
CA LEU A 280 -11.32 -2.66 11.42
C LEU A 280 -12.73 -2.15 11.16
N LEU A 281 -12.92 -0.85 11.25
CA LEU A 281 -14.06 -0.11 10.70
C LEU A 281 -13.64 0.55 9.38
N MET A 282 -14.14 0.06 8.24
CA MET A 282 -13.89 0.70 6.95
C MET A 282 -14.96 1.75 6.66
N VAL A 283 -14.51 2.97 6.39
CA VAL A 283 -15.37 4.10 6.04
C VAL A 283 -14.98 4.68 4.68
N ALA A 284 -15.96 4.91 3.83
CA ALA A 284 -15.79 5.55 2.53
C ALA A 284 -16.77 6.73 2.43
N PRO A 285 -16.42 7.92 2.96
CA PRO A 285 -17.26 9.10 2.88
C PRO A 285 -17.45 9.52 1.42
N LEU A 286 -18.70 9.57 0.96
CA LEU A 286 -19.03 9.95 -0.42
C LEU A 286 -19.28 11.46 -0.58
N ASN A 287 -18.94 12.25 0.43
CA ASN A 287 -19.11 13.70 0.46
C ASN A 287 -18.35 14.39 -0.68
N CYS A 288 -17.14 13.88 -0.98
CA CYS A 288 -16.27 14.38 -2.04
C CYS A 288 -15.98 13.27 -3.07
N ALA A 289 -17.01 12.55 -3.52
CA ALA A 289 -16.86 11.44 -4.48
C ALA A 289 -16.17 11.86 -5.78
N GLU A 290 -16.29 13.13 -6.18
CA GLU A 290 -15.60 13.70 -7.34
C GLU A 290 -14.08 13.82 -7.19
N GLU A 291 -13.55 13.84 -5.97
CA GLU A 291 -12.10 13.86 -5.71
C GLU A 291 -11.47 12.47 -5.80
N ILE A 292 -12.27 11.40 -5.66
CA ILE A 292 -11.78 10.02 -5.75
C ILE A 292 -11.27 9.77 -7.18
N PRO A 293 -10.00 9.38 -7.37
CA PRO A 293 -9.47 9.09 -8.69
C PRO A 293 -10.13 7.85 -9.30
N LEU A 294 -10.31 7.88 -10.61
CA LEU A 294 -10.75 6.71 -11.37
C LEU A 294 -9.54 6.01 -11.98
N ASP A 295 -9.51 4.70 -11.91
CA ASP A 295 -8.46 3.88 -12.50
C ASP A 295 -8.68 3.66 -14.02
N GLY A 296 -7.58 3.40 -14.75
CA GLY A 296 -7.62 3.08 -16.17
C GLY A 296 -7.90 4.26 -17.07
N ILE A 297 -8.58 4.02 -18.21
CA ILE A 297 -8.87 5.03 -19.23
C ILE A 297 -9.73 6.17 -18.68
N ALA A 298 -10.63 5.87 -17.75
CA ALA A 298 -11.45 6.87 -17.08
C ALA A 298 -10.61 7.89 -16.28
N GLY A 299 -9.43 7.49 -15.78
CA GLY A 299 -8.48 8.40 -15.09
C GLY A 299 -7.79 9.40 -16.01
N LEU A 300 -7.80 9.18 -17.33
CA LEU A 300 -7.22 10.09 -18.33
C LEU A 300 -8.15 11.24 -18.72
N ILE A 301 -9.42 11.19 -18.32
CA ILE A 301 -10.38 12.25 -18.64
C ILE A 301 -10.03 13.52 -17.83
N PRO A 302 -9.90 14.70 -18.49
CA PRO A 302 -9.57 15.93 -17.80
C PRO A 302 -10.77 16.46 -17.00
N PHE A 303 -10.96 15.95 -15.77
CA PHE A 303 -12.09 16.32 -14.89
C PHE A 303 -12.04 17.75 -14.31
N LYS A 304 -11.13 18.60 -14.79
CA LYS A 304 -11.04 20.01 -14.36
C LYS A 304 -12.21 20.88 -14.89
N TRP A 305 -12.94 20.43 -15.90
CA TRP A 305 -14.08 21.17 -16.45
C TRP A 305 -15.36 20.88 -15.64
N PRO A 306 -16.22 21.86 -15.37
CA PRO A 306 -17.37 21.73 -14.47
C PRO A 306 -18.31 20.55 -14.80
N GLY A 307 -18.64 20.34 -16.08
CA GLY A 307 -19.51 19.24 -16.52
C GLY A 307 -18.91 17.85 -16.30
N PHE A 308 -17.61 17.71 -16.44
CA PHE A 308 -16.91 16.43 -16.20
C PHE A 308 -16.81 16.07 -14.72
N ARG A 309 -16.78 17.05 -13.82
CA ARG A 309 -16.79 16.81 -12.37
C ARG A 309 -18.09 16.10 -11.93
N THR A 310 -19.24 16.56 -12.44
CA THR A 310 -20.53 15.93 -12.17
C THR A 310 -20.61 14.52 -12.75
N LEU A 311 -20.10 14.32 -13.97
CA LEU A 311 -20.04 13.00 -14.60
C LEU A 311 -19.15 12.03 -13.78
N LYS A 312 -17.98 12.49 -13.37
CA LYS A 312 -17.07 11.71 -12.51
C LYS A 312 -17.76 11.29 -11.22
N LYS A 313 -18.43 12.21 -10.53
CA LYS A 313 -19.20 11.91 -9.31
C LYS A 313 -20.23 10.80 -9.56
N LYS A 314 -21.01 10.90 -10.65
CA LYS A 314 -21.99 9.86 -11.01
C LYS A 314 -21.33 8.51 -11.28
N LEU A 315 -20.19 8.48 -11.97
CA LEU A 315 -19.44 7.25 -12.25
C LEU A 315 -18.90 6.60 -10.98
N VAL A 316 -18.33 7.39 -10.06
CA VAL A 316 -17.84 6.89 -8.77
C VAL A 316 -18.99 6.32 -7.94
N LEU A 317 -20.11 7.04 -7.84
CA LEU A 317 -21.30 6.58 -7.11
C LEU A 317 -21.88 5.30 -7.73
N TYR A 318 -21.93 5.21 -9.05
CA TYR A 318 -22.40 4.01 -9.77
C TYR A 318 -21.48 2.81 -9.54
N ALA A 319 -20.15 3.01 -9.66
CA ALA A 319 -19.16 1.97 -9.37
C ALA A 319 -19.25 1.49 -7.91
N ASN A 320 -19.38 2.43 -6.97
CA ASN A 320 -19.56 2.12 -5.55
C ASN A 320 -20.84 1.31 -5.27
N LYS A 321 -21.95 1.61 -5.95
CA LYS A 321 -23.20 0.86 -5.81
C LYS A 321 -23.10 -0.56 -6.35
N ARG A 322 -22.29 -0.80 -7.40
CA ARG A 322 -22.12 -2.13 -8.01
C ARG A 322 -21.06 -2.99 -7.32
N ALA A 323 -20.12 -2.39 -6.62
CA ALA A 323 -19.12 -3.14 -5.88
C ALA A 323 -19.77 -3.85 -4.69
N GLU A 324 -19.65 -5.15 -4.61
CA GLU A 324 -20.10 -5.93 -3.46
C GLU A 324 -19.33 -5.50 -2.22
N PHE A 325 -18.01 -5.53 -2.29
CA PHE A 325 -17.09 -5.07 -1.25
C PHE A 325 -16.10 -4.04 -1.79
N VAL A 326 -15.78 -3.04 -0.98
CA VAL A 326 -14.75 -2.02 -1.26
C VAL A 326 -13.53 -2.23 -0.35
N SER A 327 -13.71 -2.69 0.89
CA SER A 327 -12.62 -3.11 1.75
C SER A 327 -11.82 -4.24 1.11
N LEU A 328 -10.50 -4.09 1.07
CA LEU A 328 -9.63 -5.16 0.57
C LEU A 328 -9.71 -6.42 1.44
N THR A 329 -9.99 -6.28 2.73
CA THR A 329 -10.23 -7.39 3.65
C THR A 329 -11.42 -8.24 3.20
N ASN A 330 -12.61 -7.64 3.08
CA ASN A 330 -13.83 -8.36 2.67
C ASN A 330 -13.70 -8.93 1.25
N ARG A 331 -13.07 -8.19 0.32
CA ARG A 331 -12.79 -8.69 -1.03
C ARG A 331 -11.88 -9.91 -1.04
N THR A 332 -10.87 -9.93 -0.18
CA THR A 332 -9.95 -11.07 -0.07
C THR A 332 -10.61 -12.26 0.61
N ALA A 333 -11.46 -12.01 1.59
CA ALA A 333 -12.23 -13.04 2.27
C ALA A 333 -13.37 -13.63 1.40
N GLY A 334 -13.91 -12.87 0.44
CA GLY A 334 -15.12 -13.22 -0.30
C GLY A 334 -16.40 -13.10 0.53
N GLU A 335 -16.31 -12.56 1.75
CA GLU A 335 -17.44 -12.35 2.68
C GLU A 335 -17.24 -11.06 3.48
N ARG A 336 -18.29 -10.61 4.16
CA ARG A 336 -18.25 -9.43 5.02
C ARG A 336 -17.71 -9.81 6.41
N ILE A 337 -16.42 -9.61 6.62
CA ILE A 337 -15.76 -9.75 7.93
C ILE A 337 -15.77 -8.42 8.67
N VAL A 338 -15.46 -7.32 7.99
CA VAL A 338 -15.38 -5.99 8.59
C VAL A 338 -16.58 -5.12 8.17
N PRO A 339 -17.10 -4.26 9.06
CA PRO A 339 -18.13 -3.32 8.68
C PRO A 339 -17.62 -2.33 7.65
N GLU A 340 -18.41 -2.11 6.60
CA GLU A 340 -18.17 -1.15 5.52
C GLU A 340 -19.28 -0.11 5.47
N HIS A 341 -18.94 1.15 5.69
CA HIS A 341 -19.84 2.27 5.57
C HIS A 341 -19.49 3.14 4.36
N ARG A 342 -20.35 3.10 3.35
CA ARG A 342 -20.18 3.75 2.04
C ARG A 342 -21.31 4.73 1.77
N ARG A 343 -21.32 5.86 2.47
CA ARG A 343 -22.38 6.86 2.40
C ARG A 343 -21.86 8.27 2.68
N MET A 344 -22.73 9.28 2.56
CA MET A 344 -22.42 10.61 3.06
C MET A 344 -22.25 10.53 4.59
N MET A 345 -21.12 11.00 5.10
CA MET A 345 -20.77 10.92 6.52
C MET A 345 -19.97 12.15 6.96
N THR A 346 -20.27 12.61 8.17
CA THR A 346 -19.46 13.62 8.86
C THR A 346 -18.41 12.93 9.75
N PRO A 347 -17.37 13.63 10.22
CA PRO A 347 -16.46 13.13 11.24
C PRO A 347 -17.21 12.65 12.50
N TYR A 348 -18.24 13.37 12.93
CA TYR A 348 -19.12 12.99 14.04
C TYR A 348 -19.81 11.62 13.80
N THR A 349 -20.27 11.37 12.56
CA THR A 349 -20.86 10.07 12.22
C THR A 349 -19.84 8.94 12.36
N VAL A 350 -18.59 9.18 11.96
CA VAL A 350 -17.52 8.19 12.10
C VAL A 350 -17.19 7.94 13.57
N ALA A 351 -17.14 8.99 14.39
CA ALA A 351 -16.96 8.87 15.82
C ALA A 351 -18.06 8.03 16.48
N ASN A 352 -19.33 8.22 16.09
CA ASN A 352 -20.43 7.41 16.60
C ASN A 352 -20.32 5.92 16.22
N LEU A 353 -19.97 5.63 14.96
CA LEU A 353 -19.77 4.25 14.51
C LEU A 353 -18.60 3.56 15.25
N ALA A 354 -17.55 4.32 15.54
CA ALA A 354 -16.42 3.82 16.30
C ALA A 354 -16.81 3.57 17.78
N ASP A 355 -17.56 4.48 18.35
CA ASP A 355 -18.09 4.39 19.72
C ASP A 355 -18.99 3.17 19.92
N GLU A 356 -19.89 2.90 18.96
CA GLU A 356 -20.72 1.69 18.94
C GLU A 356 -19.91 0.40 18.94
N LEU A 357 -18.77 0.37 18.23
CA LEU A 357 -17.89 -0.80 18.20
C LEU A 357 -17.07 -0.91 19.49
N LEU A 358 -16.47 0.19 19.95
CA LEU A 358 -15.67 0.20 21.20
C LEU A 358 -16.51 -0.17 22.42
N SER A 359 -17.79 0.19 22.43
CA SER A 359 -18.73 -0.16 23.50
C SER A 359 -19.26 -1.60 23.41
N SER A 360 -18.83 -2.38 22.39
CA SER A 360 -19.27 -3.76 22.20
C SER A 360 -18.07 -4.69 21.96
N PRO A 361 -17.42 -5.18 23.04
CA PRO A 361 -16.28 -6.09 22.96
C PRO A 361 -16.58 -7.34 22.13
N GLU A 362 -17.83 -7.81 22.13
CA GLU A 362 -18.28 -8.97 21.36
C GLU A 362 -18.17 -8.72 19.86
N LYS A 363 -18.56 -7.53 19.36
CA LYS A 363 -18.43 -7.15 17.94
C LYS A 363 -16.96 -7.02 17.53
N LEU A 364 -16.11 -6.46 18.37
CA LEU A 364 -14.67 -6.38 18.12
C LEU A 364 -14.05 -7.78 18.06
N HIS A 365 -14.46 -8.66 18.94
CA HIS A 365 -14.00 -10.07 18.95
C HIS A 365 -14.47 -10.80 17.70
N GLU A 366 -15.74 -10.69 17.30
CA GLU A 366 -16.29 -11.28 16.08
C GLU A 366 -15.51 -10.88 14.83
N ILE A 367 -15.16 -9.58 14.71
CA ILE A 367 -14.32 -9.09 13.60
C ILE A 367 -12.95 -9.77 13.63
N SER A 368 -12.31 -9.85 14.79
CA SER A 368 -10.99 -10.47 14.93
C SER A 368 -11.01 -11.97 14.65
N GLU A 369 -12.03 -12.70 15.11
CA GLU A 369 -12.24 -14.11 14.81
C GLU A 369 -12.48 -14.36 13.30
N GLY A 370 -13.19 -13.41 12.66
CA GLY A 370 -13.42 -13.44 11.22
C GLY A 370 -12.10 -13.50 10.42
N TYR A 371 -11.05 -12.87 10.91
CA TYR A 371 -9.72 -12.93 10.28
C TYR A 371 -9.09 -14.33 10.33
N GLY A 372 -9.45 -15.17 11.32
CA GLY A 372 -9.01 -16.56 11.40
C GLY A 372 -9.48 -17.44 10.23
N ARG A 373 -10.55 -17.01 9.53
CA ARG A 373 -11.02 -17.70 8.31
C ARG A 373 -10.26 -17.27 7.05
N MET A 374 -9.48 -16.19 7.12
CA MET A 374 -8.68 -15.70 6.00
C MET A 374 -7.35 -16.45 5.92
N GLN A 375 -6.93 -16.78 4.70
CA GLN A 375 -5.59 -17.33 4.46
C GLN A 375 -4.62 -16.18 4.15
N PHE A 376 -3.69 -15.91 5.07
CA PHE A 376 -2.62 -14.94 4.87
C PHE A 376 -1.36 -15.66 4.38
N ASP A 377 -1.09 -15.62 3.06
CA ASP A 377 0.12 -16.22 2.48
C ASP A 377 1.29 -15.24 2.49
N TYR A 378 2.11 -15.34 3.52
CA TYR A 378 3.35 -14.58 3.66
C TYR A 378 4.50 -15.17 2.83
N GLY A 379 5.56 -14.39 2.61
CA GLY A 379 6.79 -14.82 1.96
C GLY A 379 6.84 -14.58 0.45
N ALA A 380 5.96 -13.72 -0.07
CA ALA A 380 5.97 -13.26 -1.47
C ALA A 380 7.32 -12.63 -1.82
N ALA A 381 7.83 -11.74 -0.98
CA ALA A 381 9.12 -11.08 -1.14
C ALA A 381 10.28 -12.08 -1.21
N ARG A 382 10.27 -13.10 -0.35
CA ARG A 382 11.27 -14.18 -0.36
C ARG A 382 11.20 -14.99 -1.65
N ARG A 383 9.99 -15.31 -2.13
CA ARG A 383 9.79 -16.04 -3.40
C ARG A 383 10.26 -15.21 -4.60
N ILE A 384 10.03 -13.89 -4.60
CA ILE A 384 10.53 -12.96 -5.62
C ILE A 384 12.07 -12.87 -5.57
N ALA A 385 12.65 -12.70 -4.37
CA ALA A 385 14.10 -12.66 -4.21
C ALA A 385 14.77 -13.95 -4.72
N ASN A 386 14.11 -15.10 -4.56
CA ASN A 386 14.57 -16.36 -5.13
C ASN A 386 14.61 -16.36 -6.67
N GLU A 387 13.57 -15.83 -7.33
CA GLU A 387 13.56 -15.73 -8.79
C GLU A 387 14.67 -14.78 -9.31
N VAL A 388 14.94 -13.69 -8.58
CA VAL A 388 16.05 -12.77 -8.88
C VAL A 388 17.40 -13.49 -8.73
N GLU A 389 17.60 -14.25 -7.65
CA GLU A 389 18.82 -15.03 -7.42
C GLU A 389 19.05 -16.08 -8.50
N VAL A 390 18.03 -16.84 -8.86
CA VAL A 390 18.07 -17.84 -9.95
C VAL A 390 18.48 -17.17 -11.25
N TYR A 391 17.92 -16.02 -11.61
CA TYR A 391 18.29 -15.29 -12.82
C TYR A 391 19.79 -14.92 -12.86
N PHE A 392 20.34 -14.46 -11.73
CA PHE A 392 21.74 -14.05 -11.69
C PHE A 392 22.71 -15.22 -11.52
N SER A 393 22.28 -16.35 -10.96
CA SER A 393 23.09 -17.54 -10.76
C SER A 393 23.27 -18.35 -12.04
N THR A 394 22.31 -18.30 -12.97
CA THR A 394 22.38 -19.05 -14.21
C THR A 394 23.45 -18.46 -15.15
N ARG A 395 24.46 -19.24 -15.48
CA ARG A 395 25.58 -18.88 -16.40
C ARG A 395 25.09 -18.92 -17.84
N SER A 396 25.18 -17.79 -18.59
CA SER A 396 25.17 -17.70 -20.04
C SER A 396 23.81 -17.78 -20.78
N ARG A 397 23.74 -17.16 -21.97
CA ARG A 397 22.62 -17.10 -22.92
C ARG A 397 21.97 -18.45 -23.29
N ARG A 398 22.62 -19.59 -23.03
CA ARG A 398 22.03 -20.92 -23.19
C ARG A 398 20.92 -21.23 -22.18
N SER A 399 20.85 -20.55 -21.05
CA SER A 399 19.89 -20.82 -19.98
C SER A 399 18.53 -20.13 -20.15
N MET A 400 18.33 -19.29 -21.15
CA MET A 400 16.96 -18.93 -21.56
C MET A 400 16.21 -20.15 -22.14
N ASN A 401 16.93 -21.17 -22.61
CA ASN A 401 16.35 -22.45 -23.05
C ASN A 401 16.09 -23.42 -21.87
N LEU A 402 16.68 -23.24 -20.70
CA LEU A 402 16.34 -24.06 -19.50
C LEU A 402 14.93 -23.79 -18.97
N TYR A 403 14.32 -22.69 -19.34
CA TYR A 403 12.90 -22.41 -19.10
C TYR A 403 12.00 -22.83 -20.28
N ARG A 404 12.57 -23.35 -21.38
CA ARG A 404 11.83 -24.07 -22.41
C ARG A 404 12.09 -25.55 -22.20
N PRO A 405 11.11 -26.37 -21.75
CA PRO A 405 11.21 -27.81 -21.93
C PRO A 405 11.40 -28.06 -23.44
N GLU A 406 12.31 -28.92 -23.78
CA GLU A 406 12.38 -29.49 -25.15
C GLU A 406 10.99 -30.06 -25.47
N GLU A 407 10.43 -29.60 -26.58
CA GLU A 407 9.17 -30.13 -27.11
C GLU A 407 9.35 -31.57 -27.57
#